data_d75acb8a77dbb0eb11a0ff59adaf4043
#
_entry.id   d75acb8a77dbb0eb11a0ff59adaf4043
#
_cell.length_a   1.000
_cell.length_b   1.000
_cell.length_c   1.000
_cell.angle_alpha   90.00
_cell.angle_beta   90.00
_cell.angle_gamma   90.00
#
_symmetry.space_group_name_H-M   'P 1'
#
loop_
_entity.id
_entity.type
_entity.pdbx_description
1 polymer ?
#
loop_
_entity_poly.entity_id
_entity_poly.type
_entity_poly.pdbx_seq_one_letter_code
_entity_poly.pdbx_strand_id
1 'polypeptide(L)'
;MSFALVALPVPVRQLFTYRVPEALDAAAQPGVPVEVPFRGRRARGVIVERIASTPLEKVSDLGKVTGGVLLSPHLLELTRWVADYYLAPPGEVVAAALPGGNDGLARSLARRHALEDRVLRMPIPERVTLTPAQREACIAVDEAIGTGGFQPFLLHGVTASGKTEVYLRAARAAREAGGQALILVPEVALAAQVVAVFEKRFGGRVGALHSYLPVGTRRRNWELARRGALDVIVGARSAVFAPLPNPKLRSEEHTSELQSRLHLVCRLLLEKK
;
A
#
# COMPACT_ATOMS: atom_id res chain seq x y z
N MET A 1 28.64 17.94 3.69
CA MET A 1 28.09 16.98 4.68
C MET A 1 26.59 17.03 4.56
N SER A 2 25.91 15.90 4.59
CA SER A 2 24.44 15.81 4.49
C SER A 2 23.91 14.96 5.64
N PHE A 3 22.64 15.15 5.98
CA PHE A 3 21.98 14.46 7.09
C PHE A 3 20.72 13.75 6.60
N ALA A 4 20.27 12.77 7.36
CA ALA A 4 19.05 12.03 7.11
C ALA A 4 18.14 12.09 8.35
N LEU A 5 16.87 12.37 8.13
CA LEU A 5 15.80 12.20 9.11
C LEU A 5 15.29 10.77 9.03
N VAL A 6 15.43 10.02 10.11
CA VAL A 6 15.10 8.60 10.18
C VAL A 6 13.91 8.38 11.11
N ALA A 7 12.90 7.68 10.60
CA ALA A 7 11.77 7.19 11.37
C ALA A 7 12.17 5.88 12.06
N LEU A 8 12.25 5.88 13.39
CA LEU A 8 12.47 4.69 14.19
C LEU A 8 11.15 4.22 14.83
N PRO A 9 10.89 2.91 14.93
CA PRO A 9 9.66 2.37 15.52
C PRO A 9 9.68 2.48 17.05
N VAL A 10 9.61 3.70 17.52
CA VAL A 10 9.58 4.07 18.95
C VAL A 10 8.40 4.99 19.22
N PRO A 11 7.81 4.96 20.42
CA PRO A 11 6.59 5.70 20.75
C PRO A 11 6.84 7.18 21.04
N VAL A 12 7.54 7.85 20.12
CA VAL A 12 7.81 9.29 20.22
C VAL A 12 7.49 9.99 18.90
N ARG A 13 6.92 11.20 19.00
CA ARG A 13 6.50 12.01 17.85
C ARG A 13 7.64 12.84 17.28
N GLN A 14 8.78 12.19 16.98
CA GLN A 14 9.92 12.86 16.35
C GLN A 14 10.64 11.94 15.39
N LEU A 15 11.31 12.52 14.41
CA LEU A 15 12.30 11.87 13.57
C LEU A 15 13.69 12.07 14.20
N PHE A 16 14.60 11.14 13.90
CA PHE A 16 15.96 11.18 14.44
C PHE A 16 16.94 11.55 13.34
N THR A 17 17.80 12.53 13.65
CA THR A 17 18.80 13.03 12.70
C THR A 17 20.09 12.22 12.79
N TYR A 18 20.59 11.78 11.62
CA TYR A 18 21.87 11.10 11.48
C TYR A 18 22.70 11.76 10.38
N ARG A 19 24.02 11.87 10.60
CA ARG A 19 24.95 12.30 9.57
C ARG A 19 25.10 11.18 8.54
N VAL A 20 25.06 11.51 7.27
CA VAL A 20 25.26 10.54 6.18
C VAL A 20 26.74 10.54 5.80
N PRO A 21 27.47 9.43 6.03
CA PRO A 21 28.82 9.27 5.55
C PRO A 21 28.86 9.34 4.02
N GLU A 22 29.95 9.89 3.47
CA GLU A 22 30.14 10.05 2.01
C GLU A 22 29.98 8.71 1.26
N ALA A 23 30.50 7.64 1.83
CA ALA A 23 30.36 6.28 1.25
C ALA A 23 28.93 5.76 1.14
N LEU A 24 27.98 6.34 1.88
CA LEU A 24 26.56 5.97 1.88
C LEU A 24 25.69 7.00 1.15
N ASP A 25 26.23 8.11 0.69
CA ASP A 25 25.47 9.24 0.17
C ASP A 25 24.53 8.87 -0.97
N ALA A 26 25.01 8.13 -1.95
CA ALA A 26 24.21 7.69 -3.09
C ALA A 26 23.12 6.67 -2.70
N ALA A 27 23.37 5.83 -1.69
CA ALA A 27 22.47 4.77 -1.27
C ALA A 27 21.44 5.25 -0.21
N ALA A 28 21.76 6.30 0.55
CA ALA A 28 20.94 6.79 1.65
C ALA A 28 19.82 7.73 1.15
N GLN A 29 18.89 7.21 0.33
CA GLN A 29 17.77 7.98 -0.24
C GLN A 29 16.50 7.85 0.62
N PRO A 30 15.55 8.79 0.53
CA PRO A 30 14.24 8.66 1.16
C PRO A 30 13.55 7.34 0.79
N GLY A 31 12.88 6.72 1.76
CA GLY A 31 12.23 5.43 1.60
C GLY A 31 13.14 4.21 1.79
N VAL A 32 14.44 4.42 2.00
CA VAL A 32 15.42 3.34 2.16
C VAL A 32 15.52 2.91 3.63
N PRO A 33 15.55 1.59 3.91
CA PRO A 33 15.74 1.08 5.26
C PRO A 33 17.20 1.17 5.69
N VAL A 34 17.41 1.57 6.94
CA VAL A 34 18.72 1.80 7.53
C VAL A 34 18.84 1.17 8.90
N GLU A 35 20.08 0.86 9.29
CA GLU A 35 20.45 0.50 10.63
C GLU A 35 21.29 1.66 11.23
N VAL A 36 20.89 2.10 12.41
CA VAL A 36 21.46 3.28 13.07
C VAL A 36 21.78 2.99 14.54
N PRO A 37 22.77 3.67 15.14
CA PRO A 37 22.97 3.62 16.58
C PRO A 37 21.83 4.35 17.29
N PHE A 38 21.23 3.71 18.29
CA PHE A 38 20.16 4.29 19.10
C PHE A 38 20.22 3.75 20.54
N ARG A 39 20.43 4.64 21.53
CA ARG A 39 20.51 4.30 22.96
C ARG A 39 21.45 3.13 23.26
N GLY A 40 22.67 3.16 22.70
CA GLY A 40 23.68 2.11 22.92
C GLY A 40 23.42 0.79 22.19
N ARG A 41 22.38 0.71 21.35
CA ARG A 41 22.06 -0.47 20.53
C ARG A 41 21.92 -0.08 19.06
N ARG A 42 21.82 -1.07 18.19
CA ARG A 42 21.46 -0.84 16.79
C ARG A 42 19.94 -0.92 16.64
N ALA A 43 19.36 0.12 16.03
CA ALA A 43 17.96 0.17 15.69
C ALA A 43 17.79 0.21 14.17
N ARG A 44 16.66 -0.25 13.68
CA ARG A 44 16.29 -0.19 12.26
C ARG A 44 15.22 0.85 12.07
N GLY A 45 15.38 1.63 11.01
CA GLY A 45 14.43 2.66 10.62
C GLY A 45 14.38 2.83 9.11
N VAL A 46 13.65 3.84 8.69
CA VAL A 46 13.55 4.24 7.28
C VAL A 46 13.93 5.71 7.18
N ILE A 47 14.73 6.07 6.20
CA ILE A 47 15.00 7.47 5.87
C ILE A 47 13.71 8.09 5.33
N VAL A 48 13.25 9.15 5.98
CA VAL A 48 12.05 9.89 5.54
C VAL A 48 12.45 11.06 4.66
N GLU A 49 13.55 11.73 5.01
CA GLU A 49 13.99 12.95 4.33
C GLU A 49 15.51 13.12 4.41
N ARG A 50 16.09 13.79 3.40
CA ARG A 50 17.47 14.26 3.40
C ARG A 50 17.49 15.76 3.64
N ILE A 51 18.37 16.21 4.54
CA ILE A 51 18.54 17.63 4.87
C ILE A 51 20.01 18.04 4.74
N ALA A 52 20.24 19.28 4.35
CA ALA A 52 21.58 19.81 4.14
C ALA A 52 22.28 20.21 5.44
N SER A 53 21.52 20.62 6.45
CA SER A 53 22.04 21.10 7.74
C SER A 53 21.13 20.71 8.90
N THR A 54 21.66 20.73 10.09
CA THR A 54 20.91 20.47 11.32
C THR A 54 21.41 21.42 12.44
N PRO A 55 20.52 21.89 13.32
CA PRO A 55 20.91 22.69 14.47
C PRO A 55 21.53 21.86 15.61
N LEU A 56 21.56 20.54 15.51
CA LEU A 56 22.08 19.65 16.53
C LEU A 56 23.63 19.67 16.54
N GLU A 57 24.23 19.97 17.67
CA GLU A 57 25.69 20.00 17.84
C GLU A 57 26.33 18.60 17.74
N LYS A 58 25.62 17.57 18.24
CA LYS A 58 26.11 16.18 18.25
C LYS A 58 25.17 15.30 17.47
N VAL A 59 25.63 14.78 16.35
CA VAL A 59 24.86 13.87 15.48
C VAL A 59 25.71 12.63 15.23
N SER A 60 25.10 11.46 15.49
CA SER A 60 25.72 10.15 15.19
C SER A 60 25.70 9.87 13.69
N ASP A 61 26.65 9.08 13.23
CA ASP A 61 26.69 8.62 11.85
C ASP A 61 25.60 7.57 11.58
N LEU A 62 25.04 7.61 10.38
CA LEU A 62 24.20 6.55 9.86
C LEU A 62 25.03 5.28 9.70
N GLY A 63 24.58 4.16 10.30
CA GLY A 63 25.41 2.96 10.40
C GLY A 63 25.46 2.19 9.07
N LYS A 64 24.31 1.77 8.54
CA LYS A 64 24.25 0.93 7.33
C LYS A 64 22.94 1.12 6.57
N VAL A 65 23.03 1.21 5.24
CA VAL A 65 21.89 1.04 4.35
C VAL A 65 21.65 -0.45 4.16
N THR A 66 20.42 -0.91 4.38
CA THR A 66 20.11 -2.34 4.47
C THR A 66 19.26 -2.88 3.32
N GLY A 67 18.91 -2.03 2.37
CA GLY A 67 18.12 -2.43 1.18
C GLY A 67 17.89 -1.27 0.22
N GLY A 68 17.14 -1.51 -0.84
CA GLY A 68 16.67 -0.46 -1.76
C GLY A 68 15.44 0.27 -1.21
N VAL A 69 14.89 1.18 -2.02
CA VAL A 69 13.70 1.96 -1.67
C VAL A 69 12.51 1.02 -1.39
N LEU A 70 11.99 1.05 -0.18
CA LEU A 70 10.81 0.30 0.25
C LEU A 70 9.54 1.15 0.14
N LEU A 71 9.61 2.42 0.54
CA LEU A 71 8.48 3.34 0.50
C LEU A 71 8.73 4.40 -0.58
N SER A 72 7.80 4.48 -1.52
CA SER A 72 7.81 5.54 -2.54
C SER A 72 7.60 6.92 -1.89
N PRO A 73 7.94 8.03 -2.59
CA PRO A 73 7.67 9.38 -2.09
C PRO A 73 6.20 9.58 -1.67
N HIS A 74 5.25 9.07 -2.43
CA HIS A 74 3.81 9.16 -2.11
C HIS A 74 3.46 8.38 -0.83
N LEU A 75 4.06 7.21 -0.61
CA LEU A 75 3.84 6.45 0.63
C LEU A 75 4.49 7.15 1.83
N LEU A 76 5.64 7.77 1.66
CA LEU A 76 6.24 8.60 2.72
C LEU A 76 5.36 9.80 3.07
N GLU A 77 4.80 10.47 2.07
CA GLU A 77 3.85 11.56 2.27
C GLU A 77 2.59 11.08 3.00
N LEU A 78 2.02 9.95 2.56
CA LEU A 78 0.87 9.33 3.22
C LEU A 78 1.19 8.98 4.69
N THR A 79 2.36 8.39 4.98
CA THR A 79 2.74 8.05 6.36
C THR A 79 2.92 9.31 7.22
N ARG A 80 3.44 10.40 6.65
CA ARG A 80 3.55 11.70 7.33
C ARG A 80 2.16 12.24 7.65
N TRP A 81 1.27 12.27 6.64
CA TRP A 81 -0.11 12.74 6.83
C TRP A 81 -0.85 11.94 7.92
N VAL A 82 -0.73 10.61 7.92
CA VAL A 82 -1.34 9.74 8.94
C VAL A 82 -0.77 10.04 10.33
N ALA A 83 0.55 10.22 10.45
CA ALA A 83 1.21 10.55 11.71
C ALA A 83 0.70 11.88 12.28
N ASP A 84 0.54 12.88 11.42
CA ASP A 84 0.09 14.22 11.83
C ASP A 84 -1.40 14.23 12.16
N TYR A 85 -2.24 13.61 11.32
CA TYR A 85 -3.69 13.59 11.50
C TYR A 85 -4.13 12.82 12.76
N TYR A 86 -3.51 11.66 13.02
CA TYR A 86 -3.84 10.83 14.19
C TYR A 86 -2.93 11.11 15.40
N LEU A 87 -2.06 12.11 15.32
CA LEU A 87 -1.09 12.41 16.36
C LEU A 87 -0.22 11.19 16.76
N ALA A 88 0.03 10.30 15.80
CA ALA A 88 0.76 9.06 16.02
C ALA A 88 2.28 9.25 15.87
N PRO A 89 3.12 8.41 16.52
CA PRO A 89 4.56 8.41 16.32
C PRO A 89 4.92 8.09 14.84
N PRO A 90 5.67 8.95 14.13
CA PRO A 90 5.99 8.73 12.72
C PRO A 90 6.66 7.39 12.44
N GLY A 91 7.53 6.94 13.35
CA GLY A 91 8.22 5.66 13.22
C GLY A 91 7.30 4.45 13.33
N GLU A 92 6.25 4.52 14.15
CA GLU A 92 5.24 3.46 14.23
C GLU A 92 4.36 3.42 13.00
N VAL A 93 3.99 4.57 12.43
CA VAL A 93 3.22 4.66 11.18
C VAL A 93 4.03 4.10 10.01
N VAL A 94 5.29 4.48 9.88
CA VAL A 94 6.21 3.94 8.86
C VAL A 94 6.37 2.43 9.02
N ALA A 95 6.51 1.93 10.25
CA ALA A 95 6.58 0.49 10.49
C ALA A 95 5.28 -0.24 10.13
N ALA A 96 4.11 0.36 10.38
CA ALA A 96 2.81 -0.21 9.99
C ALA A 96 2.62 -0.27 8.47
N ALA A 97 3.25 0.64 7.71
CA ALA A 97 3.24 0.62 6.25
C ALA A 97 4.09 -0.52 5.65
N LEU A 98 4.94 -1.15 6.44
CA LEU A 98 5.83 -2.23 5.99
C LEU A 98 5.25 -3.62 6.29
N PRO A 99 5.53 -4.64 5.45
CA PRO A 99 5.03 -5.98 5.66
C PRO A 99 5.65 -6.62 6.91
N GLY A 100 4.87 -6.79 7.96
CA GLY A 100 5.32 -7.36 9.22
C GLY A 100 5.61 -6.35 10.34
N GLY A 101 5.28 -5.08 10.15
CA GLY A 101 5.45 -4.05 11.16
C GLY A 101 6.91 -3.92 11.62
N ASN A 102 7.14 -3.68 12.91
CA ASN A 102 8.47 -3.58 13.50
C ASN A 102 9.34 -4.82 13.27
N ASP A 103 8.75 -6.01 13.34
CA ASP A 103 9.43 -7.28 13.03
C ASP A 103 9.71 -7.44 11.54
N GLY A 104 8.89 -6.85 10.68
CA GLY A 104 9.04 -6.84 9.23
C GLY A 104 10.30 -6.12 8.79
N LEU A 105 10.58 -4.98 9.38
CA LEU A 105 11.80 -4.21 9.13
C LEU A 105 13.06 -5.02 9.50
N ALA A 106 12.97 -5.83 10.58
CA ALA A 106 14.07 -6.67 11.03
C ALA A 106 14.42 -7.83 10.09
N ARG A 107 13.42 -8.42 9.42
CA ARG A 107 13.56 -9.66 8.65
C ARG A 107 13.49 -9.48 7.13
N SER A 108 13.06 -8.30 6.63
CA SER A 108 12.88 -8.08 5.20
C SER A 108 14.19 -8.13 4.40
N LEU A 109 15.31 -8.05 5.08
CA LEU A 109 16.63 -7.90 4.50
C LEU A 109 17.44 -9.21 4.43
N ALA A 110 16.98 -10.29 5.06
CA ALA A 110 17.77 -11.50 5.22
C ALA A 110 17.60 -12.56 4.11
N ARG A 111 16.58 -12.46 3.24
CA ARG A 111 16.34 -13.46 2.19
C ARG A 111 15.84 -12.82 0.90
N ARG A 112 16.69 -12.78 -0.11
CA ARG A 112 16.27 -12.80 -1.51
C ARG A 112 15.64 -14.17 -1.77
N HIS A 113 14.33 -14.31 -1.57
CA HIS A 113 13.63 -15.44 -2.13
C HIS A 113 13.55 -15.22 -3.65
N ALA A 114 14.06 -16.19 -4.41
CA ALA A 114 13.70 -16.32 -5.81
C ALA A 114 12.17 -16.40 -5.85
N LEU A 115 11.54 -15.37 -6.42
CA LEU A 115 10.12 -15.40 -6.72
C LEU A 115 10.01 -16.30 -7.95
N GLU A 116 9.59 -17.54 -7.74
CA GLU A 116 9.16 -18.40 -8.83
C GLU A 116 7.99 -17.69 -9.52
N ASP A 117 8.17 -17.39 -10.80
CA ASP A 117 7.09 -16.91 -11.67
C ASP A 117 6.03 -18.02 -11.74
N ARG A 118 5.00 -17.85 -10.93
CA ARG A 118 3.85 -18.73 -10.96
C ARG A 118 3.21 -18.57 -12.34
N VAL A 119 3.18 -19.62 -13.13
CA VAL A 119 2.46 -19.65 -14.40
C VAL A 119 1.03 -19.19 -14.15
N LEU A 120 0.73 -17.98 -14.61
CA LEU A 120 -0.54 -17.33 -14.39
C LEU A 120 -1.58 -18.04 -15.26
N ARG A 121 -2.52 -18.76 -14.64
CA ARG A 121 -3.64 -19.31 -15.37
C ARG A 121 -4.45 -18.16 -15.95
N MET A 122 -4.74 -18.25 -17.25
CA MET A 122 -5.61 -17.29 -17.93
C MET A 122 -6.96 -17.22 -17.20
N PRO A 123 -7.50 -16.04 -16.91
CA PRO A 123 -8.80 -15.91 -16.29
C PRO A 123 -9.88 -16.45 -17.21
N ILE A 124 -10.85 -17.16 -16.64
CA ILE A 124 -12.03 -17.64 -17.37
C ILE A 124 -12.98 -16.45 -17.54
N PRO A 125 -13.35 -16.06 -18.76
CA PRO A 125 -14.28 -14.96 -18.96
C PRO A 125 -15.68 -15.37 -18.47
N GLU A 126 -16.14 -14.76 -17.41
CA GLU A 126 -17.51 -14.91 -16.92
C GLU A 126 -18.40 -13.91 -17.67
N ARG A 127 -19.35 -14.40 -18.43
CA ARG A 127 -20.32 -13.57 -19.16
C ARG A 127 -21.45 -13.18 -18.23
N VAL A 128 -21.27 -12.08 -17.50
CA VAL A 128 -22.34 -11.48 -16.68
C VAL A 128 -22.97 -10.34 -17.47
N THR A 129 -24.29 -10.40 -17.66
CA THR A 129 -25.05 -9.31 -18.28
C THR A 129 -25.28 -8.22 -17.24
N LEU A 130 -24.79 -7.01 -17.51
CA LEU A 130 -25.00 -5.86 -16.65
C LEU A 130 -26.41 -5.31 -16.76
N THR A 131 -26.97 -4.88 -15.63
CA THR A 131 -28.14 -4.02 -15.61
C THR A 131 -27.81 -2.64 -16.23
N PRO A 132 -28.81 -1.86 -16.66
CA PRO A 132 -28.57 -0.49 -17.19
C PRO A 132 -27.77 0.37 -16.18
N ALA A 133 -28.14 0.38 -14.91
CA ALA A 133 -27.46 1.16 -13.88
C ALA A 133 -25.99 0.72 -13.64
N GLN A 134 -25.73 -0.60 -13.64
CA GLN A 134 -24.35 -1.11 -13.53
C GLN A 134 -23.51 -0.72 -14.75
N ARG A 135 -24.11 -0.72 -15.94
CA ARG A 135 -23.43 -0.31 -17.19
C ARG A 135 -23.07 1.16 -17.14
N GLU A 136 -23.99 2.02 -16.72
CA GLU A 136 -23.75 3.46 -16.56
C GLU A 136 -22.61 3.71 -15.56
N ALA A 137 -22.62 3.05 -14.40
CA ALA A 137 -21.54 3.14 -13.42
C ALA A 137 -20.19 2.69 -13.99
N CYS A 138 -20.15 1.61 -14.77
CA CYS A 138 -18.91 1.16 -15.42
C CYS A 138 -18.39 2.19 -16.42
N ILE A 139 -19.26 2.74 -17.28
CA ILE A 139 -18.87 3.75 -18.28
C ILE A 139 -18.24 4.97 -17.58
N ALA A 140 -18.89 5.50 -16.53
CA ALA A 140 -18.37 6.66 -15.80
C ALA A 140 -16.99 6.40 -15.18
N VAL A 141 -16.77 5.19 -14.63
CA VAL A 141 -15.46 4.82 -14.07
C VAL A 141 -14.41 4.63 -15.16
N ASP A 142 -14.76 3.98 -16.28
CA ASP A 142 -13.85 3.75 -17.41
C ASP A 142 -13.38 5.08 -18.02
N GLU A 143 -14.27 6.05 -18.20
CA GLU A 143 -13.95 7.40 -18.68
C GLU A 143 -13.00 8.11 -17.71
N ALA A 144 -13.26 8.02 -16.40
CA ALA A 144 -12.43 8.64 -15.39
C ALA A 144 -11.02 8.02 -15.33
N ILE A 145 -10.89 6.70 -15.48
CA ILE A 145 -9.60 6.01 -15.58
C ILE A 145 -8.83 6.50 -16.82
N GLY A 146 -9.52 6.71 -17.93
CA GLY A 146 -8.92 7.20 -19.19
C GLY A 146 -8.45 8.65 -19.11
N THR A 147 -9.23 9.53 -18.49
CA THR A 147 -8.89 10.95 -18.33
C THR A 147 -7.82 11.19 -17.26
N GLY A 148 -7.71 10.31 -16.29
CA GLY A 148 -6.78 10.42 -15.17
C GLY A 148 -7.18 11.49 -14.15
N GLY A 149 -6.36 11.67 -13.13
CA GLY A 149 -6.64 12.55 -12.00
C GLY A 149 -7.48 11.88 -10.92
N PHE A 150 -7.70 12.58 -9.82
CA PHE A 150 -8.49 12.07 -8.70
C PHE A 150 -9.98 12.37 -8.93
N GLN A 151 -10.79 11.33 -9.09
CA GLN A 151 -12.25 11.43 -9.24
C GLN A 151 -12.93 10.49 -8.24
N PRO A 152 -13.63 11.05 -7.23
CA PRO A 152 -14.39 10.24 -6.27
C PRO A 152 -15.75 9.86 -6.84
N PHE A 153 -16.09 8.56 -6.69
CA PHE A 153 -17.40 8.01 -7.04
C PHE A 153 -18.07 7.42 -5.81
N LEU A 154 -19.37 7.57 -5.72
CA LEU A 154 -20.22 6.90 -4.76
C LEU A 154 -21.07 5.86 -5.47
N LEU A 155 -20.74 4.57 -5.32
CA LEU A 155 -21.57 3.50 -5.83
C LEU A 155 -22.62 3.11 -4.79
N HIS A 156 -23.83 3.62 -4.95
CA HIS A 156 -24.96 3.34 -4.07
C HIS A 156 -25.76 2.12 -4.57
N GLY A 157 -26.08 1.20 -3.67
CA GLY A 157 -26.90 0.03 -3.99
C GLY A 157 -27.08 -0.88 -2.77
N VAL A 158 -28.24 -1.57 -2.72
CA VAL A 158 -28.54 -2.52 -1.63
C VAL A 158 -27.58 -3.71 -1.64
N THR A 159 -27.56 -4.48 -0.57
CA THR A 159 -26.84 -5.75 -0.52
C THR A 159 -27.29 -6.68 -1.66
N ALA A 160 -26.36 -7.41 -2.24
CA ALA A 160 -26.63 -8.30 -3.40
C ALA A 160 -27.11 -7.58 -4.69
N SER A 161 -26.99 -6.25 -4.81
CA SER A 161 -27.30 -5.52 -6.04
C SER A 161 -26.27 -5.71 -7.17
N GLY A 162 -25.24 -6.52 -6.94
CA GLY A 162 -24.19 -6.80 -7.91
C GLY A 162 -23.09 -5.74 -8.00
N LYS A 163 -22.86 -4.93 -6.95
CA LYS A 163 -21.74 -3.98 -6.87
C LYS A 163 -20.39 -4.61 -7.16
N THR A 164 -20.20 -5.85 -6.73
CA THR A 164 -18.97 -6.62 -6.97
C THR A 164 -18.63 -6.74 -8.46
N GLU A 165 -19.62 -6.88 -9.34
CA GLU A 165 -19.38 -6.92 -10.79
C GLU A 165 -18.88 -5.57 -11.31
N VAL A 166 -19.37 -4.46 -10.78
CA VAL A 166 -18.86 -3.11 -11.10
C VAL A 166 -17.41 -2.98 -10.68
N TYR A 167 -17.05 -3.45 -9.47
CA TYR A 167 -15.64 -3.43 -9.00
C TYR A 167 -14.72 -4.29 -9.85
N LEU A 168 -15.17 -5.48 -10.25
CA LEU A 168 -14.41 -6.36 -11.14
C LEU A 168 -14.13 -5.71 -12.49
N ARG A 169 -15.12 -5.00 -13.05
CA ARG A 169 -14.95 -4.29 -14.32
C ARG A 169 -14.07 -3.05 -14.17
N ALA A 170 -14.26 -2.27 -13.11
CA ALA A 170 -13.39 -1.13 -12.81
C ALA A 170 -11.92 -1.55 -12.61
N ALA A 171 -11.69 -2.65 -11.89
CA ALA A 171 -10.34 -3.20 -11.74
C ALA A 171 -9.74 -3.69 -13.06
N ARG A 172 -10.58 -4.25 -13.95
CA ARG A 172 -10.17 -4.62 -15.30
C ARG A 172 -9.79 -3.40 -16.13
N ALA A 173 -10.59 -2.36 -16.11
CA ALA A 173 -10.28 -1.10 -16.80
C ALA A 173 -8.98 -0.49 -16.28
N ALA A 174 -8.76 -0.48 -14.96
CA ALA A 174 -7.50 -0.03 -14.36
C ALA A 174 -6.29 -0.81 -14.89
N ARG A 175 -6.41 -2.14 -15.00
CA ARG A 175 -5.38 -3.02 -15.58
C ARG A 175 -5.17 -2.73 -17.07
N GLU A 176 -6.23 -2.59 -17.86
CA GLU A 176 -6.17 -2.29 -19.30
C GLU A 176 -5.52 -0.93 -19.56
N ALA A 177 -5.68 0.02 -18.63
CA ALA A 177 -4.96 1.30 -18.61
C ALA A 177 -3.51 1.21 -18.09
N GLY A 178 -2.97 -0.01 -17.93
CA GLY A 178 -1.59 -0.23 -17.47
C GLY A 178 -1.36 0.01 -15.98
N GLY A 179 -2.42 0.06 -15.18
CA GLY A 179 -2.36 0.32 -13.74
C GLY A 179 -2.80 -0.84 -12.87
N GLN A 180 -2.94 -0.56 -11.59
CA GLN A 180 -3.29 -1.52 -10.55
C GLN A 180 -4.52 -1.05 -9.77
N ALA A 181 -5.26 -2.01 -9.20
CA ALA A 181 -6.42 -1.75 -8.36
C ALA A 181 -6.16 -2.14 -6.90
N LEU A 182 -6.57 -1.29 -5.98
CA LEU A 182 -6.59 -1.54 -4.55
C LEU A 182 -8.04 -1.67 -4.07
N ILE A 183 -8.40 -2.84 -3.55
CA ILE A 183 -9.72 -3.15 -3.03
C ILE A 183 -9.63 -3.25 -1.51
N LEU A 184 -10.18 -2.25 -0.82
CA LEU A 184 -10.22 -2.22 0.63
C LEU A 184 -11.53 -2.82 1.13
N VAL A 185 -11.42 -3.77 2.05
CA VAL A 185 -12.55 -4.40 2.72
C VAL A 185 -12.59 -3.98 4.19
N PRO A 186 -13.78 -3.79 4.78
CA PRO A 186 -13.90 -3.31 6.16
C PRO A 186 -13.36 -4.32 7.17
N GLU A 187 -13.54 -5.60 6.90
CA GLU A 187 -13.16 -6.69 7.78
C GLU A 187 -12.24 -7.70 7.09
N VAL A 188 -11.27 -8.20 7.85
CA VAL A 188 -10.32 -9.21 7.35
C VAL A 188 -11.03 -10.51 6.97
N ALA A 189 -12.12 -10.86 7.64
CA ALA A 189 -12.93 -12.05 7.33
C ALA A 189 -13.49 -12.06 5.91
N LEU A 190 -13.84 -10.89 5.38
CA LEU A 190 -14.35 -10.72 4.03
C LEU A 190 -13.24 -10.78 2.96
N ALA A 191 -12.00 -10.51 3.34
CA ALA A 191 -10.89 -10.44 2.38
C ALA A 191 -10.71 -11.74 1.60
N ALA A 192 -10.84 -12.90 2.24
CA ALA A 192 -10.67 -14.20 1.58
C ALA A 192 -11.75 -14.44 0.50
N GLN A 193 -13.00 -14.06 0.76
CA GLN A 193 -14.09 -14.20 -0.20
C GLN A 193 -13.89 -13.26 -1.40
N VAL A 194 -13.52 -12.00 -1.14
CA VAL A 194 -13.26 -11.02 -2.19
C VAL A 194 -12.06 -11.45 -3.03
N VAL A 195 -10.98 -11.91 -2.42
CA VAL A 195 -9.81 -12.46 -3.12
C VAL A 195 -10.25 -13.59 -4.06
N ALA A 196 -11.02 -14.57 -3.58
CA ALA A 196 -11.47 -15.69 -4.39
C ALA A 196 -12.32 -15.24 -5.61
N VAL A 197 -13.16 -14.22 -5.45
CA VAL A 197 -13.94 -13.65 -6.54
C VAL A 197 -13.04 -12.97 -7.58
N PHE A 198 -12.06 -12.19 -7.14
CA PHE A 198 -11.11 -11.54 -8.04
C PHE A 198 -10.16 -12.54 -8.71
N GLU A 199 -9.70 -13.57 -7.99
CA GLU A 199 -8.84 -14.62 -8.55
C GLU A 199 -9.51 -15.39 -9.69
N LYS A 200 -10.82 -15.62 -9.64
CA LYS A 200 -11.56 -16.22 -10.75
C LYS A 200 -11.48 -15.39 -12.03
N ARG A 201 -11.41 -14.06 -11.91
CA ARG A 201 -11.41 -13.14 -13.04
C ARG A 201 -9.99 -12.73 -13.49
N PHE A 202 -9.06 -12.56 -12.54
CA PHE A 202 -7.71 -12.04 -12.77
C PHE A 202 -6.61 -13.11 -12.65
N GLY A 203 -6.98 -14.34 -12.27
CA GLY A 203 -6.03 -15.44 -12.08
C GLY A 203 -5.03 -15.16 -10.96
N GLY A 204 -3.80 -15.62 -11.12
CA GLY A 204 -2.74 -15.47 -10.11
C GLY A 204 -2.17 -14.04 -9.95
N ARG A 205 -2.78 -13.03 -10.57
CA ARG A 205 -2.36 -11.61 -10.45
C ARG A 205 -3.13 -10.84 -9.38
N VAL A 206 -3.73 -11.57 -8.42
CA VAL A 206 -4.40 -11.02 -7.25
C VAL A 206 -3.58 -11.32 -6.00
N GLY A 207 -3.40 -10.34 -5.14
CA GLY A 207 -2.71 -10.50 -3.87
C GLY A 207 -3.55 -10.00 -2.70
N ALA A 208 -3.38 -10.63 -1.52
CA ALA A 208 -4.01 -10.18 -0.29
C ALA A 208 -3.01 -9.52 0.66
N LEU A 209 -3.43 -8.43 1.33
CA LEU A 209 -2.65 -7.75 2.37
C LEU A 209 -3.52 -7.51 3.61
N HIS A 210 -3.41 -8.38 4.61
CA HIS A 210 -4.09 -8.23 5.90
C HIS A 210 -3.34 -8.96 7.03
N SER A 211 -3.68 -8.65 8.28
CA SER A 211 -2.96 -9.12 9.48
C SER A 211 -3.01 -10.64 9.70
N TYR A 212 -4.06 -11.33 9.26
CA TYR A 212 -4.21 -12.78 9.43
C TYR A 212 -3.40 -13.61 8.45
N LEU A 213 -2.79 -13.00 7.44
CA LEU A 213 -1.86 -13.72 6.57
C LEU A 213 -0.55 -14.02 7.29
N PRO A 214 0.05 -15.20 7.04
CA PRO A 214 1.42 -15.48 7.47
C PRO A 214 2.37 -14.37 6.99
N VAL A 215 3.34 -14.00 7.84
CA VAL A 215 4.28 -12.90 7.55
C VAL A 215 5.02 -13.12 6.22
N GLY A 216 5.38 -14.37 5.89
CA GLY A 216 6.02 -14.71 4.62
C GLY A 216 5.14 -14.43 3.41
N THR A 217 3.86 -14.81 3.46
CA THR A 217 2.88 -14.56 2.39
C THR A 217 2.64 -13.06 2.21
N ARG A 218 2.47 -12.34 3.31
CA ARG A 218 2.27 -10.88 3.29
C ARG A 218 3.45 -10.15 2.66
N ARG A 219 4.68 -10.55 2.99
CA ARG A 219 5.89 -10.01 2.35
C ARG A 219 5.95 -10.31 0.86
N ARG A 220 5.66 -11.55 0.47
CA ARG A 220 5.64 -11.96 -0.93
C ARG A 220 4.65 -11.10 -1.71
N ASN A 221 3.42 -10.99 -1.23
CA ASN A 221 2.38 -10.20 -1.90
C ASN A 221 2.75 -8.71 -1.95
N TRP A 222 3.35 -8.17 -0.87
CA TRP A 222 3.83 -6.81 -0.82
C TRP A 222 4.94 -6.55 -1.86
N GLU A 223 5.91 -7.46 -1.98
CA GLU A 223 6.99 -7.34 -2.96
C GLU A 223 6.47 -7.50 -4.40
N LEU A 224 5.54 -8.43 -4.65
CA LEU A 224 4.89 -8.57 -5.95
C LEU A 224 4.10 -7.31 -6.33
N ALA A 225 3.37 -6.72 -5.37
CA ALA A 225 2.66 -5.45 -5.56
C ALA A 225 3.63 -4.33 -5.95
N ARG A 226 4.74 -4.19 -5.22
CA ARG A 226 5.78 -3.18 -5.46
C ARG A 226 6.43 -3.29 -6.83
N ARG A 227 6.55 -4.50 -7.37
CA ARG A 227 7.10 -4.76 -8.71
C ARG A 227 6.07 -4.62 -9.83
N GLY A 228 4.81 -4.31 -9.51
CA GLY A 228 3.75 -4.29 -10.51
C GLY A 228 3.35 -5.67 -11.03
N ALA A 229 3.75 -6.75 -10.34
CA ALA A 229 3.44 -8.12 -10.74
C ALA A 229 2.00 -8.55 -10.40
N LEU A 230 1.29 -7.77 -9.60
CA LEU A 230 -0.12 -7.97 -9.27
C LEU A 230 -0.96 -6.86 -9.88
N ASP A 231 -2.11 -7.24 -10.43
CA ASP A 231 -3.08 -6.29 -11.00
C ASP A 231 -4.04 -5.78 -9.92
N VAL A 232 -4.35 -6.64 -8.94
CA VAL A 232 -5.32 -6.33 -7.89
C VAL A 232 -4.74 -6.69 -6.52
N ILE A 233 -4.83 -5.76 -5.60
CA ILE A 233 -4.55 -5.99 -4.18
C ILE A 233 -5.87 -5.88 -3.41
N VAL A 234 -6.17 -6.90 -2.64
CA VAL A 234 -7.31 -6.92 -1.71
C VAL A 234 -6.80 -6.89 -0.29
N GLY A 235 -7.33 -6.03 0.55
CA GLY A 235 -6.90 -6.01 1.93
C GLY A 235 -7.77 -5.20 2.87
N ALA A 236 -7.50 -5.33 4.17
CA ALA A 236 -8.13 -4.50 5.19
C ALA A 236 -7.51 -3.09 5.21
N ARG A 237 -7.92 -2.27 6.16
CA ARG A 237 -7.50 -0.85 6.30
C ARG A 237 -5.99 -0.62 6.10
N SER A 238 -5.13 -1.49 6.64
CA SER A 238 -3.66 -1.35 6.48
C SER A 238 -3.16 -1.57 5.06
N ALA A 239 -3.95 -2.15 4.17
CA ALA A 239 -3.59 -2.29 2.76
C ALA A 239 -3.57 -0.95 2.00
N VAL A 240 -4.03 0.14 2.60
CA VAL A 240 -3.86 1.50 2.07
C VAL A 240 -2.38 1.85 1.81
N PHE A 241 -1.48 1.21 2.54
CA PHE A 241 -0.03 1.35 2.36
C PHE A 241 0.55 0.34 1.34
N ALA A 242 -0.27 -0.32 0.52
CA ALA A 242 0.24 -1.19 -0.53
C ALA A 242 1.14 -0.41 -1.50
N PRO A 243 2.35 -0.90 -1.79
CA PRO A 243 3.33 -0.16 -2.59
C PRO A 243 3.07 -0.33 -4.09
N LEU A 244 1.93 0.15 -4.55
CA LEU A 244 1.53 0.08 -5.94
C LEU A 244 2.29 1.15 -6.76
N PRO A 245 3.06 0.78 -7.79
CA PRO A 245 3.77 1.76 -8.63
C PRO A 245 2.84 2.62 -9.49
N ASN A 246 1.70 2.09 -9.91
CA ASN A 246 0.74 2.82 -10.74
C ASN A 246 -0.72 2.51 -10.31
N PRO A 247 -1.16 2.98 -9.13
CA PRO A 247 -2.55 2.80 -8.70
C PRO A 247 -3.48 3.64 -9.59
N LYS A 248 -4.47 2.98 -10.21
CA LYS A 248 -5.49 3.61 -11.06
C LYS A 248 -6.87 3.55 -10.45
N LEU A 249 -7.08 2.63 -9.52
CA LEU A 249 -8.35 2.43 -8.83
C LEU A 249 -8.13 2.14 -7.36
N ARG A 250 -8.88 2.80 -6.50
CA ARG A 250 -9.08 2.40 -5.11
C ARG A 250 -10.56 2.27 -4.83
N SER A 251 -10.98 1.09 -4.38
CA SER A 251 -12.34 0.83 -3.92
C SER A 251 -12.34 0.61 -2.42
N GLU A 252 -13.34 1.11 -1.72
CA GLU A 252 -13.52 0.98 -0.29
C GLU A 252 -14.95 0.58 0.02
N GLU A 253 -15.15 -0.60 0.61
CA GLU A 253 -16.45 -1.04 1.11
C GLU A 253 -16.59 -0.69 2.59
N HIS A 254 -17.70 -0.04 2.95
CA HIS A 254 -18.08 0.20 4.32
C HIS A 254 -19.29 -0.68 4.68
N THR A 255 -19.06 -1.71 5.50
CA THR A 255 -20.13 -2.43 6.19
C THR A 255 -20.16 -1.96 7.63
N SER A 256 -20.74 -0.81 7.91
CA SER A 256 -21.12 -0.46 9.26
C SER A 256 -22.56 -0.91 9.48
N GLU A 257 -22.77 -2.14 9.91
CA GLU A 257 -24.09 -2.67 10.25
C GLU A 257 -24.78 -1.91 11.40
N LEU A 258 -24.03 -1.09 12.14
CA LEU A 258 -24.53 -0.37 13.32
C LEU A 258 -24.85 1.11 13.10
N GLN A 259 -24.46 1.72 11.99
CA GLN A 259 -24.70 3.16 11.76
C GLN A 259 -25.49 3.53 10.51
N SER A 260 -25.79 2.61 9.63
CA SER A 260 -26.64 2.92 8.49
C SER A 260 -27.71 1.87 8.22
N ARG A 261 -28.82 1.98 8.88
CA ARG A 261 -30.07 1.40 8.36
C ARG A 261 -30.43 1.95 6.97
N LEU A 262 -29.62 2.87 6.39
CA LEU A 262 -30.00 3.62 5.19
C LEU A 262 -28.93 3.75 4.08
N HIS A 263 -27.62 3.56 4.30
CA HIS A 263 -26.64 3.80 3.23
C HIS A 263 -25.39 2.90 3.29
N LEU A 264 -25.31 1.93 2.39
CA LEU A 264 -24.04 1.29 1.99
C LEU A 264 -23.33 2.23 1.00
N VAL A 265 -22.28 2.88 1.48
CA VAL A 265 -21.49 3.81 0.67
C VAL A 265 -20.19 3.12 0.27
N CYS A 266 -19.97 3.00 -1.02
CA CYS A 266 -18.67 2.62 -1.57
C CYS A 266 -18.05 3.82 -2.27
N ARG A 267 -16.81 4.16 -1.94
CA ARG A 267 -16.03 5.19 -2.63
C ARG A 267 -15.04 4.54 -3.58
N LEU A 268 -15.18 4.82 -4.86
CA LEU A 268 -14.15 4.56 -5.85
C LEU A 268 -13.27 5.82 -5.91
N LEU A 269 -11.99 5.65 -5.62
CA LEU A 269 -11.03 6.75 -5.65
C LEU A 269 -10.00 6.45 -6.74
N LEU A 270 -9.85 7.36 -7.68
CA LEU A 270 -8.81 7.33 -8.69
C LEU A 270 -7.70 8.29 -8.26
N GLU A 271 -6.47 7.83 -8.16
CA GLU A 271 -5.36 8.65 -7.69
C GLU A 271 -4.78 9.53 -8.81
N LYS A 272 -4.39 10.76 -8.40
CA LYS A 272 -3.70 11.72 -9.25
C LYS A 272 -2.23 11.32 -9.41
N LYS A 273 -1.72 11.41 -10.63
CA LYS A 273 -0.28 11.52 -10.88
C LYS A 273 0.23 12.86 -10.46
#